data_d5443db6dc3eb95b011b947043463a29
#
_entry.id   d5443db6dc3eb95b011b947043463a29
#
_cell.length_a   1.000
_cell.length_b   1.000
_cell.length_c   1.000
_cell.angle_alpha   90.00
_cell.angle_beta   90.00
_cell.angle_gamma   90.00
#
_symmetry.space_group_name_H-M   'P 1'
#
loop_
_entity.id
_entity.type
_entity.pdbx_description
1 polymer ?
#
loop_
_entity_poly.entity_id
_entity_poly.type
_entity_poly.pdbx_seq_one_letter_code
_entity_poly.pdbx_strand_id
1 'polypeptide(L)'
;LLIATDGRMGYCTAEQRDHIVEIRREECLKSYELLGLDAAKMHTLGFPDCALSGFQGRRPAAAGEPQTAGFTGLQNAFVAKLREIRPHRLFIPSSADYHPDHQIVHNEMQISLFHAAGAIWPELGEPVEVPQVYELAVYCDFPSTPNLQVRAADELFDRKLAAIATYASQLQIDLLVEKLRHAGPFEYLREVNFRFYSPENY
;
A
#
# COMPACT_ATOMS: atom_id res chain seq x y z
N LEU A 1 -5.62 -4.14 4.92
CA LEU A 1 -5.18 -3.49 3.68
C LEU A 1 -5.35 -1.98 3.80
N LEU A 2 -4.34 -1.22 3.36
CA LEU A 2 -4.41 0.24 3.27
C LEU A 2 -4.21 0.65 1.81
N ILE A 3 -5.19 1.35 1.23
CA ILE A 3 -5.19 1.82 -0.14
C ILE A 3 -5.00 3.34 -0.11
N ALA A 4 -3.91 3.83 -0.68
CA ALA A 4 -3.57 5.24 -0.63
C ALA A 4 -4.38 6.08 -1.63
N THR A 5 -4.55 5.59 -2.86
CA THR A 5 -5.18 6.34 -3.96
C THR A 5 -6.53 5.77 -4.36
N ASP A 6 -7.28 6.55 -5.11
CA ASP A 6 -8.61 6.18 -5.62
C ASP A 6 -8.57 5.38 -6.94
N GLY A 7 -7.39 5.19 -7.54
CA GLY A 7 -7.19 4.39 -8.75
C GLY A 7 -7.75 4.99 -10.04
N ARG A 8 -8.09 6.29 -10.06
CA ARG A 8 -8.76 6.96 -11.19
C ARG A 8 -7.95 6.99 -12.48
N MET A 9 -6.62 6.90 -12.39
CA MET A 9 -5.72 6.98 -13.55
C MET A 9 -5.39 5.62 -14.17
N GLY A 10 -5.87 4.52 -13.59
CA GLY A 10 -5.64 3.18 -14.11
C GLY A 10 -6.24 2.96 -15.51
N TYR A 11 -5.71 1.95 -16.22
CA TYR A 11 -6.23 1.55 -17.53
C TYR A 11 -7.69 1.14 -17.43
N CYS A 12 -8.54 1.71 -18.30
CA CYS A 12 -9.96 1.38 -18.40
C CYS A 12 -10.46 1.73 -19.81
N THR A 13 -11.66 1.30 -20.16
CA THR A 13 -12.32 1.73 -21.40
C THR A 13 -12.83 3.17 -21.28
N ALA A 14 -13.15 3.79 -22.42
CA ALA A 14 -13.70 5.14 -22.43
C ALA A 14 -15.04 5.23 -21.67
N GLU A 15 -15.87 4.20 -21.77
CA GLU A 15 -17.18 4.12 -21.10
C GLU A 15 -17.06 3.97 -19.58
N GLN A 16 -15.96 3.40 -19.10
CA GLN A 16 -15.70 3.22 -17.67
C GLN A 16 -15.10 4.46 -17.00
N ARG A 17 -14.56 5.38 -17.78
CA ARG A 17 -13.73 6.50 -17.27
C ARG A 17 -14.40 7.32 -16.18
N ASP A 18 -15.66 7.66 -16.37
CA ASP A 18 -16.41 8.53 -15.44
C ASP A 18 -16.80 7.82 -14.13
N HIS A 19 -16.76 6.48 -14.11
CA HIS A 19 -17.13 5.64 -12.97
C HIS A 19 -15.98 4.74 -12.48
N ILE A 20 -14.77 5.00 -12.94
CA ILE A 20 -13.64 4.10 -12.69
C ILE A 20 -13.29 3.95 -11.21
N VAL A 21 -13.48 4.99 -10.42
CA VAL A 21 -13.23 4.96 -8.96
C VAL A 21 -14.17 3.97 -8.27
N GLU A 22 -15.47 4.04 -8.59
CA GLU A 22 -16.48 3.13 -8.07
C GLU A 22 -16.22 1.69 -8.52
N ILE A 23 -15.92 1.49 -9.81
CA ILE A 23 -15.57 0.18 -10.38
C ILE A 23 -14.36 -0.40 -9.64
N ARG A 24 -13.29 0.35 -9.47
CA ARG A 24 -12.08 -0.08 -8.75
C ARG A 24 -12.35 -0.45 -7.30
N ARG A 25 -13.20 0.31 -6.64
CA ARG A 25 -13.60 0.02 -5.26
C ARG A 25 -14.35 -1.31 -5.17
N GLU A 26 -15.28 -1.58 -6.07
CA GLU A 26 -16.04 -2.83 -6.11
C GLU A 26 -15.14 -4.03 -6.44
N GLU A 27 -14.24 -3.90 -7.42
CA GLU A 27 -13.25 -4.92 -7.77
C GLU A 27 -12.34 -5.24 -6.58
N CYS A 28 -11.87 -4.21 -5.88
CA CYS A 28 -11.05 -4.37 -4.69
C CYS A 28 -11.79 -5.11 -3.57
N LEU A 29 -13.05 -4.78 -3.32
CA LEU A 29 -13.89 -5.49 -2.35
C LEU A 29 -14.04 -6.96 -2.70
N LYS A 30 -14.38 -7.29 -3.95
CA LYS A 30 -14.48 -8.68 -4.44
C LYS A 30 -13.17 -9.44 -4.28
N SER A 31 -12.06 -8.80 -4.65
CA SER A 31 -10.71 -9.38 -4.45
C SER A 31 -10.45 -9.73 -2.99
N TYR A 32 -10.78 -8.80 -2.09
CA TYR A 32 -10.56 -8.94 -0.66
C TYR A 32 -11.43 -10.06 -0.06
N GLU A 33 -12.69 -10.16 -0.47
CA GLU A 33 -13.61 -11.22 -0.06
C GLU A 33 -13.14 -12.61 -0.54
N LEU A 34 -12.66 -12.72 -1.80
CA LEU A 34 -12.10 -13.97 -2.34
C LEU A 34 -10.88 -14.44 -1.54
N LEU A 35 -10.08 -13.53 -1.02
CA LEU A 35 -8.97 -13.86 -0.13
C LEU A 35 -9.43 -14.31 1.28
N GLY A 36 -10.72 -14.23 1.57
CA GLY A 36 -11.29 -14.57 2.87
C GLY A 36 -11.00 -13.52 3.94
N LEU A 37 -10.79 -12.28 3.52
CA LEU A 37 -10.48 -11.16 4.39
C LEU A 37 -11.75 -10.35 4.71
N ASP A 38 -11.79 -9.77 5.92
CA ASP A 38 -12.90 -8.94 6.36
C ASP A 38 -12.83 -7.55 5.70
N ALA A 39 -13.85 -7.19 4.93
CA ALA A 39 -13.97 -5.89 4.27
C ALA A 39 -13.86 -4.70 5.24
N ALA A 40 -14.24 -4.86 6.52
CA ALA A 40 -14.06 -3.83 7.54
C ALA A 40 -12.59 -3.50 7.85
N LYS A 41 -11.67 -4.39 7.46
CA LYS A 41 -10.22 -4.18 7.58
C LYS A 41 -9.57 -3.59 6.33
N MET A 42 -10.37 -3.20 5.35
CA MET A 42 -9.92 -2.45 4.18
C MET A 42 -10.07 -0.96 4.45
N HIS A 43 -8.95 -0.25 4.48
CA HIS A 43 -8.91 1.19 4.71
C HIS A 43 -8.52 1.90 3.41
N THR A 44 -9.27 2.94 3.05
CA THR A 44 -8.98 3.80 1.89
C THR A 44 -8.65 5.20 2.38
N LEU A 45 -7.57 5.80 1.86
CA LEU A 45 -7.19 7.18 2.21
C LEU A 45 -7.79 8.22 1.25
N GLY A 46 -8.16 7.81 0.02
CA GLY A 46 -8.87 8.63 -0.95
C GLY A 46 -8.04 9.73 -1.59
N PHE A 47 -6.70 9.64 -1.57
CA PHE A 47 -5.87 10.56 -2.33
C PHE A 47 -6.02 10.34 -3.84
N PRO A 48 -5.89 11.39 -4.66
CA PRO A 48 -5.97 11.23 -6.12
C PRO A 48 -4.79 10.42 -6.65
N ASP A 49 -5.10 9.44 -7.51
CA ASP A 49 -4.12 8.58 -8.16
C ASP A 49 -3.20 9.36 -9.11
N CYS A 50 -1.93 8.99 -9.19
CA CYS A 50 -0.85 9.67 -9.92
C CYS A 50 -0.57 11.12 -9.46
N ALA A 51 -1.02 11.50 -8.27
CA ALA A 51 -0.88 12.87 -7.75
C ALA A 51 -0.34 12.94 -6.31
N LEU A 52 0.19 11.84 -5.77
CA LEU A 52 0.68 11.80 -4.39
C LEU A 52 1.82 12.78 -4.11
N SER A 53 2.53 13.25 -5.13
CA SER A 53 3.56 14.29 -4.98
C SER A 53 3.04 15.59 -4.36
N GLY A 54 1.76 15.94 -4.56
CA GLY A 54 1.08 17.08 -3.95
C GLY A 54 0.64 16.86 -2.51
N PHE A 55 0.78 15.63 -1.99
CA PHE A 55 0.30 15.21 -0.67
C PHE A 55 1.41 14.65 0.23
N GLN A 56 2.66 14.92 -0.08
CA GLN A 56 3.77 14.56 0.80
C GLN A 56 3.71 15.35 2.11
N GLY A 57 4.24 14.76 3.17
CA GLY A 57 4.31 15.39 4.48
C GLY A 57 2.97 15.50 5.21
N ARG A 58 2.82 16.60 5.94
CA ARG A 58 1.65 16.99 6.74
C ARG A 58 1.42 18.49 6.66
N ARG A 59 0.21 18.92 6.36
CA ARG A 59 -0.20 20.32 6.34
C ARG A 59 -1.67 20.48 6.71
N PRO A 60 -2.16 21.69 7.07
CA PRO A 60 -3.59 21.94 7.19
C PRO A 60 -4.33 21.56 5.90
N ALA A 61 -5.48 20.92 6.06
CA ALA A 61 -6.28 20.48 4.91
C ALA A 61 -7.04 21.67 4.29
N ALA A 62 -7.07 21.72 2.96
CA ALA A 62 -7.99 22.56 2.23
C ALA A 62 -9.36 21.89 2.11
N ALA A 63 -10.38 22.66 1.71
CA ALA A 63 -11.72 22.13 1.52
C ALA A 63 -11.75 21.02 0.46
N GLY A 64 -12.36 19.87 0.76
CA GLY A 64 -12.50 18.73 -0.13
C GLY A 64 -11.28 17.79 -0.20
N GLU A 65 -10.18 18.09 0.50
CA GLU A 65 -9.05 17.17 0.58
C GLU A 65 -9.27 16.04 1.60
N PRO A 66 -8.71 14.85 1.36
CA PRO A 66 -8.65 13.80 2.38
C PRO A 66 -7.96 14.32 3.64
N GLN A 67 -8.58 14.14 4.81
CA GLN A 67 -8.06 14.70 6.05
C GLN A 67 -8.29 13.82 7.27
N THR A 68 -7.44 14.00 8.27
CA THR A 68 -7.59 13.45 9.62
C THR A 68 -7.19 14.53 10.63
N ALA A 69 -8.04 14.80 11.60
CA ALA A 69 -7.83 15.83 12.64
C ALA A 69 -7.51 17.24 12.07
N GLY A 70 -8.10 17.61 10.92
CA GLY A 70 -7.90 18.93 10.28
C GLY A 70 -6.64 19.04 9.43
N PHE A 71 -5.86 17.98 9.28
CA PHE A 71 -4.63 17.93 8.48
C PHE A 71 -4.74 16.93 7.35
N THR A 72 -4.09 17.22 6.24
CA THR A 72 -3.89 16.35 5.09
C THR A 72 -2.42 15.97 4.92
N GLY A 73 -2.16 15.09 3.96
CA GLY A 73 -0.86 14.58 3.59
C GLY A 73 -0.62 13.15 4.04
N LEU A 74 0.27 12.48 3.32
CA LEU A 74 0.53 11.05 3.51
C LEU A 74 1.08 10.74 4.90
N GLN A 75 1.99 11.57 5.44
CA GLN A 75 2.51 11.35 6.80
C GLN A 75 1.39 11.44 7.84
N ASN A 76 0.47 12.41 7.71
CA ASN A 76 -0.66 12.52 8.62
C ASN A 76 -1.56 11.28 8.57
N ALA A 77 -1.90 10.83 7.36
CA ALA A 77 -2.77 9.67 7.15
C ALA A 77 -2.10 8.36 7.60
N PHE A 78 -0.82 8.16 7.27
CA PHE A 78 -0.08 6.96 7.64
C PHE A 78 0.15 6.86 9.15
N VAL A 79 0.55 7.96 9.81
CA VAL A 79 0.72 7.97 11.27
C VAL A 79 -0.59 7.65 11.98
N ALA A 80 -1.69 8.26 11.56
CA ALA A 80 -3.01 7.95 12.11
C ALA A 80 -3.35 6.45 11.97
N LYS A 81 -3.13 5.87 10.77
CA LYS A 81 -3.42 4.45 10.52
C LYS A 81 -2.45 3.49 11.22
N LEU A 82 -1.18 3.81 11.30
CA LEU A 82 -0.21 3.02 12.08
C LEU A 82 -0.60 2.94 13.55
N ARG A 83 -1.01 4.07 14.14
CA ARG A 83 -1.44 4.13 15.55
C ARG A 83 -2.79 3.47 15.81
N GLU A 84 -3.72 3.56 14.84
CA GLU A 84 -5.02 2.88 14.90
C GLU A 84 -4.88 1.36 14.79
N ILE A 85 -4.14 0.88 13.78
CA ILE A 85 -4.05 -0.55 13.43
C ILE A 85 -3.00 -1.27 14.29
N ARG A 86 -1.92 -0.61 14.68
CA ARG A 86 -0.79 -1.17 15.46
C ARG A 86 -0.23 -2.45 14.83
N PRO A 87 0.20 -2.43 13.56
CA PRO A 87 0.59 -3.65 12.85
C PRO A 87 1.91 -4.19 13.39
N HIS A 88 2.05 -5.53 13.45
CA HIS A 88 3.34 -6.19 13.74
C HIS A 88 4.22 -6.31 12.48
N ARG A 89 3.61 -6.32 11.31
CA ARG A 89 4.29 -6.39 10.01
C ARG A 89 3.68 -5.41 9.04
N LEU A 90 4.54 -4.78 8.25
CA LEU A 90 4.17 -3.81 7.24
C LEU A 90 4.79 -4.21 5.90
N PHE A 91 4.00 -4.22 4.84
CA PHE A 91 4.45 -4.49 3.48
C PHE A 91 4.25 -3.22 2.66
N ILE A 92 5.32 -2.75 2.01
CA ILE A 92 5.34 -1.50 1.24
C ILE A 92 5.91 -1.76 -0.16
N PRO A 93 5.59 -0.92 -1.16
CA PRO A 93 6.24 -0.98 -2.46
C PRO A 93 7.77 -0.83 -2.34
N SER A 94 8.51 -1.38 -3.27
CA SER A 94 9.97 -1.20 -3.33
C SER A 94 10.35 0.27 -3.57
N SER A 95 11.46 0.69 -2.95
CA SER A 95 12.06 2.01 -3.18
C SER A 95 12.50 2.24 -4.63
N ALA A 96 12.76 1.16 -5.37
CA ALA A 96 13.19 1.19 -6.77
C ALA A 96 12.04 1.10 -7.78
N ASP A 97 10.79 1.14 -7.32
CA ASP A 97 9.63 1.04 -8.21
C ASP A 97 9.59 2.16 -9.25
N TYR A 98 9.10 1.86 -10.46
CA TYR A 98 9.00 2.85 -11.55
C TYR A 98 7.74 3.72 -11.44
N HIS A 99 6.75 3.33 -10.63
CA HIS A 99 5.57 4.16 -10.44
C HIS A 99 5.87 5.28 -9.42
N PRO A 100 5.68 6.57 -9.77
CA PRO A 100 5.99 7.69 -8.87
C PRO A 100 5.28 7.58 -7.51
N ASP A 101 4.00 7.23 -7.51
CA ASP A 101 3.23 7.10 -6.27
C ASP A 101 3.75 5.96 -5.38
N HIS A 102 4.27 4.86 -5.96
CA HIS A 102 4.88 3.78 -5.17
C HIS A 102 6.15 4.24 -4.45
N GLN A 103 7.01 5.00 -5.15
CA GLN A 103 8.21 5.60 -4.54
C GLN A 103 7.84 6.59 -3.43
N ILE A 104 6.80 7.41 -3.66
CA ILE A 104 6.31 8.37 -2.65
C ILE A 104 5.76 7.63 -1.45
N VAL A 105 4.92 6.60 -1.65
CA VAL A 105 4.39 5.76 -0.55
C VAL A 105 5.52 5.13 0.25
N HIS A 106 6.55 4.60 -0.42
CA HIS A 106 7.73 4.04 0.25
C HIS A 106 8.40 5.07 1.16
N ASN A 107 8.76 6.24 0.61
CA ASN A 107 9.47 7.28 1.34
C ASN A 107 8.64 7.87 2.47
N GLU A 108 7.39 8.22 2.20
CA GLU A 108 6.48 8.80 3.18
C GLU A 108 6.13 7.82 4.31
N MET A 109 6.05 6.52 4.01
CA MET A 109 5.82 5.51 5.03
C MET A 109 7.02 5.37 5.97
N GLN A 110 8.25 5.40 5.47
CA GLN A 110 9.44 5.36 6.34
C GLN A 110 9.50 6.56 7.30
N ILE A 111 9.21 7.76 6.80
CA ILE A 111 9.12 8.96 7.65
C ILE A 111 7.98 8.81 8.66
N SER A 112 6.85 8.25 8.23
CA SER A 112 5.69 8.04 9.09
C SER A 112 5.94 7.02 10.20
N LEU A 113 6.76 6.00 9.98
CA LEU A 113 7.19 5.07 11.03
C LEU A 113 7.97 5.78 12.14
N PHE A 114 8.87 6.69 11.76
CA PHE A 114 9.58 7.53 12.73
C PHE A 114 8.59 8.38 13.56
N HIS A 115 7.66 9.05 12.89
CA HIS A 115 6.66 9.90 13.56
C HIS A 115 5.67 9.08 14.39
N ALA A 116 5.25 7.92 13.94
CA ALA A 116 4.30 7.07 14.65
C ALA A 116 4.87 6.52 15.97
N ALA A 117 6.18 6.26 16.01
CA ALA A 117 6.88 5.80 17.22
C ALA A 117 7.17 6.92 18.20
N GLY A 118 7.19 8.18 17.77
CA GLY A 118 7.47 9.34 18.60
C GLY A 118 6.23 9.92 19.28
N ALA A 119 6.41 10.61 20.41
CA ALA A 119 5.34 11.31 21.14
C ALA A 119 5.00 12.67 20.49
N ILE A 120 4.74 12.67 19.18
CA ILE A 120 4.32 13.85 18.40
C ILE A 120 2.92 13.62 17.84
N TRP A 121 2.21 14.71 17.49
CA TRP A 121 0.84 14.66 16.93
C TRP A 121 -0.11 13.82 17.78
N PRO A 122 -0.32 14.17 19.06
CA PRO A 122 -1.13 13.38 19.99
C PRO A 122 -2.59 13.22 19.54
N GLU A 123 -3.07 14.12 18.71
CA GLU A 123 -4.42 14.05 18.10
C GLU A 123 -4.60 12.85 17.14
N LEU A 124 -3.50 12.22 16.72
CA LEU A 124 -3.53 11.01 15.88
C LEU A 124 -3.43 9.70 16.69
N GLY A 125 -3.45 9.76 18.00
CA GLY A 125 -3.40 8.61 18.91
C GLY A 125 -2.02 8.38 19.53
N GLU A 126 -1.92 7.33 20.36
CA GLU A 126 -0.72 6.99 21.13
C GLU A 126 0.39 6.41 20.24
N PRO A 127 1.67 6.66 20.59
CA PRO A 127 2.80 6.06 19.91
C PRO A 127 2.74 4.53 19.80
N VAL A 128 3.36 3.99 18.78
CA VAL A 128 3.42 2.54 18.51
C VAL A 128 4.85 2.07 18.33
N GLU A 129 5.08 0.80 18.59
CA GLU A 129 6.34 0.16 18.21
C GLU A 129 6.45 0.09 16.68
N VAL A 130 7.67 0.26 16.18
CA VAL A 130 7.94 0.13 14.74
C VAL A 130 7.73 -1.34 14.32
N PRO A 131 6.85 -1.62 13.35
CA PRO A 131 6.65 -2.98 12.85
C PRO A 131 7.87 -3.51 12.10
N GLN A 132 7.93 -4.82 11.87
CA GLN A 132 8.81 -5.38 10.85
C GLN A 132 8.35 -4.91 9.47
N VAL A 133 9.25 -4.33 8.69
CA VAL A 133 8.96 -3.76 7.37
C VAL A 133 9.51 -4.63 6.26
N TYR A 134 8.70 -4.90 5.26
CA TYR A 134 9.06 -5.66 4.07
C TYR A 134 8.71 -4.87 2.81
N GLU A 135 9.63 -4.82 1.85
CA GLU A 135 9.36 -4.38 0.49
C GLU A 135 8.85 -5.52 -0.38
N LEU A 136 7.97 -5.17 -1.30
CA LEU A 136 7.52 -6.03 -2.39
C LEU A 136 7.76 -5.32 -3.73
N ALA A 137 8.15 -6.09 -4.75
CA ALA A 137 8.33 -5.60 -6.11
C ALA A 137 7.00 -5.62 -6.85
N VAL A 138 6.69 -4.54 -7.57
CA VAL A 138 5.45 -4.40 -8.38
C VAL A 138 5.80 -4.19 -9.85
N TYR A 139 6.37 -3.03 -10.21
CA TYR A 139 6.74 -2.69 -11.60
C TYR A 139 8.24 -2.76 -11.86
N CYS A 140 9.04 -3.07 -10.87
CA CYS A 140 10.49 -3.20 -10.97
C CYS A 140 10.98 -4.45 -10.25
N ASP A 141 12.23 -4.78 -10.42
CA ASP A 141 12.92 -5.73 -9.55
C ASP A 141 13.37 -5.06 -8.25
N PHE A 142 13.78 -5.86 -7.27
CA PHE A 142 14.32 -5.34 -6.02
C PHE A 142 15.66 -4.62 -6.25
N PRO A 143 15.97 -3.57 -5.47
CA PRO A 143 17.26 -2.86 -5.55
C PRO A 143 18.45 -3.72 -5.10
N SER A 144 18.18 -4.81 -4.41
CA SER A 144 19.12 -5.84 -4.01
C SER A 144 18.40 -7.18 -3.84
N THR A 145 19.14 -8.28 -3.78
CA THR A 145 18.55 -9.62 -3.65
C THR A 145 17.54 -9.70 -2.50
N PRO A 146 16.31 -10.18 -2.74
CA PRO A 146 15.34 -10.42 -1.69
C PRO A 146 15.87 -11.47 -0.70
N ASN A 147 15.61 -11.27 0.58
CA ASN A 147 16.10 -12.14 1.64
C ASN A 147 15.03 -13.03 2.28
N LEU A 148 13.80 -12.92 1.80
CA LEU A 148 12.68 -13.76 2.21
C LEU A 148 11.93 -14.27 0.98
N GLN A 149 11.72 -15.59 0.95
CA GLN A 149 10.84 -16.27 -0.01
C GLN A 149 9.72 -16.95 0.75
N VAL A 150 8.50 -16.76 0.30
CA VAL A 150 7.31 -17.43 0.83
C VAL A 150 6.70 -18.28 -0.27
N ARG A 151 6.46 -19.57 0.01
CA ARG A 151 5.70 -20.45 -0.88
C ARG A 151 4.26 -20.53 -0.36
N ALA A 152 3.29 -20.15 -1.17
CA ALA A 152 1.89 -20.37 -0.87
C ALA A 152 1.50 -21.84 -1.12
N ALA A 153 0.54 -22.35 -0.36
CA ALA A 153 -0.14 -23.60 -0.72
C ALA A 153 -0.92 -23.40 -2.03
N ASP A 154 -1.06 -24.47 -2.80
CA ASP A 154 -1.64 -24.39 -4.17
C ASP A 154 -3.06 -23.79 -4.17
N GLU A 155 -3.89 -24.16 -3.19
CA GLU A 155 -5.24 -23.58 -3.01
C GLU A 155 -5.20 -22.07 -2.72
N LEU A 156 -4.23 -21.59 -1.93
CA LEU A 156 -4.06 -20.18 -1.65
C LEU A 156 -3.53 -19.42 -2.87
N PHE A 157 -2.69 -20.07 -3.64
CA PHE A 157 -2.19 -19.51 -4.89
C PHE A 157 -3.30 -19.35 -5.93
N ASP A 158 -4.13 -20.38 -6.13
CA ASP A 158 -5.30 -20.29 -7.01
C ASP A 158 -6.28 -19.20 -6.55
N ARG A 159 -6.51 -19.09 -5.25
CA ARG A 159 -7.32 -18.01 -4.67
C ARG A 159 -6.72 -16.63 -4.92
N LYS A 160 -5.40 -16.48 -4.80
CA LYS A 160 -4.69 -15.24 -5.15
C LYS A 160 -4.92 -14.87 -6.62
N LEU A 161 -4.75 -15.82 -7.54
CA LEU A 161 -4.96 -15.59 -8.97
C LEU A 161 -6.40 -15.18 -9.29
N ALA A 162 -7.37 -15.83 -8.66
CA ALA A 162 -8.79 -15.48 -8.79
C ALA A 162 -9.07 -14.07 -8.24
N ALA A 163 -8.46 -13.70 -7.10
CA ALA A 163 -8.60 -12.37 -6.53
C ALA A 163 -8.01 -11.27 -7.42
N ILE A 164 -6.87 -11.54 -8.08
CA ILE A 164 -6.27 -10.62 -9.05
C ILE A 164 -7.17 -10.48 -10.28
N ALA A 165 -7.74 -11.58 -10.79
CA ALA A 165 -8.63 -11.57 -11.95
C ALA A 165 -9.93 -10.77 -11.74
N THR A 166 -10.30 -10.41 -10.50
CA THR A 166 -11.47 -9.55 -10.26
C THR A 166 -11.30 -8.13 -10.79
N TYR A 167 -10.07 -7.67 -11.02
CA TYR A 167 -9.80 -6.33 -11.55
C TYR A 167 -10.00 -6.26 -13.07
N ALA A 168 -11.18 -6.68 -13.54
CA ALA A 168 -11.53 -6.79 -14.96
C ALA A 168 -11.45 -5.45 -15.72
N SER A 169 -11.59 -4.32 -15.04
CA SER A 169 -11.39 -3.00 -15.63
C SER A 169 -9.92 -2.70 -15.96
N GLN A 170 -8.96 -3.46 -15.41
CA GLN A 170 -7.55 -3.44 -15.81
C GLN A 170 -7.38 -4.26 -17.09
N LEU A 171 -7.34 -3.62 -18.25
CA LEU A 171 -7.32 -4.29 -19.56
C LEU A 171 -6.21 -5.33 -19.77
N GLN A 172 -5.20 -5.35 -18.91
CA GLN A 172 -4.05 -6.25 -18.99
C GLN A 172 -4.08 -7.36 -17.92
N ILE A 173 -5.18 -7.48 -17.17
CA ILE A 173 -5.22 -8.34 -15.99
C ILE A 173 -5.00 -9.82 -16.33
N ASP A 174 -5.53 -10.28 -17.44
CA ASP A 174 -5.40 -11.68 -17.87
C ASP A 174 -3.93 -12.04 -18.14
N LEU A 175 -3.18 -11.14 -18.78
CA LEU A 175 -1.74 -11.33 -19.02
C LEU A 175 -0.96 -11.38 -17.70
N LEU A 176 -1.34 -10.58 -16.72
CA LEU A 176 -0.72 -10.61 -15.39
C LEU A 176 -1.01 -11.95 -14.70
N VAL A 177 -2.26 -12.41 -14.72
CA VAL A 177 -2.65 -13.69 -14.12
C VAL A 177 -1.89 -14.85 -14.76
N GLU A 178 -1.76 -14.88 -16.09
CA GLU A 178 -0.98 -15.91 -16.81
C GLU A 178 0.50 -15.89 -16.41
N LYS A 179 1.12 -14.72 -16.36
CA LYS A 179 2.51 -14.58 -15.92
C LYS A 179 2.72 -15.09 -14.49
N LEU A 180 1.85 -14.73 -13.57
CA LEU A 180 1.92 -15.17 -12.19
C LEU A 180 1.70 -16.68 -12.07
N ARG A 181 0.77 -17.25 -12.82
CA ARG A 181 0.53 -18.69 -12.87
C ARG A 181 1.80 -19.43 -13.34
N HIS A 182 2.47 -18.91 -14.36
CA HIS A 182 3.70 -19.50 -14.88
C HIS A 182 4.89 -19.38 -13.89
N ALA A 183 4.97 -18.27 -13.16
CA ALA A 183 6.00 -18.04 -12.14
C ALA A 183 5.85 -18.95 -10.90
N GLY A 184 4.63 -19.46 -10.66
CA GLY A 184 4.35 -20.37 -9.55
C GLY A 184 4.04 -19.67 -8.22
N PRO A 185 3.83 -20.48 -7.16
CA PRO A 185 3.28 -20.01 -5.88
C PRO A 185 4.32 -19.37 -4.95
N PHE A 186 5.24 -18.60 -5.50
CA PHE A 186 6.31 -17.97 -4.73
C PHE A 186 6.12 -16.46 -4.65
N GLU A 187 6.35 -15.92 -3.46
CA GLU A 187 6.47 -14.49 -3.20
C GLU A 187 7.87 -14.18 -2.69
N TYR A 188 8.44 -13.10 -3.19
CA TYR A 188 9.74 -12.62 -2.75
C TYR A 188 9.57 -11.30 -2.04
N LEU A 189 10.25 -11.15 -0.90
CA LEU A 189 10.20 -9.97 -0.07
C LEU A 189 11.62 -9.57 0.32
N ARG A 190 11.83 -8.29 0.53
CA ARG A 190 13.06 -7.76 1.08
C ARG A 190 12.77 -7.08 2.41
N GLU A 191 13.35 -7.57 3.48
CA GLU A 191 13.24 -6.92 4.78
C GLU A 191 13.98 -5.58 4.78
N VAL A 192 13.30 -4.55 5.28
CA VAL A 192 13.86 -3.21 5.46
C VAL A 192 14.26 -3.05 6.92
N ASN A 193 15.55 -2.89 7.18
CA ASN A 193 16.05 -2.59 8.50
C ASN A 193 15.77 -1.13 8.86
N PHE A 194 14.64 -0.89 9.52
CA PHE A 194 14.34 0.41 10.09
C PHE A 194 14.91 0.49 11.50
N ARG A 195 15.91 1.36 11.69
CA ARG A 195 16.55 1.58 12.99
C ARG A 195 16.73 3.06 13.24
N PHE A 196 16.43 3.47 14.46
CA PHE A 196 16.83 4.80 14.92
C PHE A 196 18.35 4.87 15.09
N TYR A 197 18.92 6.03 14.82
CA TYR A 197 20.32 6.26 15.10
C TYR A 197 20.60 6.06 16.59
N SER A 198 21.56 5.21 16.90
CA SER A 198 22.09 5.01 18.25
C SER A 198 23.62 4.98 18.16
N PRO A 199 24.34 5.93 18.80
CA PRO A 199 25.78 5.96 18.80
C PRO A 199 26.43 4.68 19.35
N GLU A 200 25.72 3.96 20.21
CA GLU A 200 26.18 2.73 20.86
C GLU A 200 26.31 1.55 19.85
N ASN A 201 25.75 1.70 18.64
CA ASN A 201 25.85 0.70 17.59
C ASN A 201 27.13 0.85 16.72
N TYR A 202 27.98 1.85 17.01
CA TYR A 202 29.23 2.18 16.30
C TYR A 202 30.39 2.33 17.29
#